data_c1bfd323b61c7fedbb53b6101c3764c8
#
_entry.id   c1bfd323b61c7fedbb53b6101c3764c8
#
_cell.length_a   1.000
_cell.length_b   1.000
_cell.length_c   1.000
_cell.angle_alpha   90.00
_cell.angle_beta   90.00
_cell.angle_gamma   90.00
#
_symmetry.space_group_name_H-M   'P 1'
#
loop_
_entity.id
_entity.type
_entity.pdbx_description
1 polymer ?
#
loop_
_entity_poly.entity_id
_entity_poly.type
_entity_poly.pdbx_seq_one_letter_code
_entity_poly.pdbx_strand_id
1 'polypeptide(L)'
;MESSETQNGKIPLLLIHGAWLSARSWENYADYFGKRGFAVSAPEWPRKQGDVEEIRETAEASAGLGVQEIVDHYAQIIEGLDQPPVLIGHSYGGLFVELLLDRGLGRAGVAMSPAPPKGILVLPFSTFKSAAPALAHPSKWHGVVTLTLEEFTYAFVNTFSDEDAEAAYARYAVPETGQIFDEGGFANFHLHPPTEEVTDLVQTALRLRDSEDWLTDRPARTELPED
;
A
#
# COMPACT_ATOMS: atom_id res chain seq x y z
N MET A 1 -27.27 10.73 13.18
CA MET A 1 -27.90 9.46 12.73
C MET A 1 -28.29 9.57 11.26
N GLU A 2 -27.36 9.93 10.37
CA GLU A 2 -27.65 10.16 8.93
C GLU A 2 -26.66 9.45 7.98
N SER A 3 -25.84 8.49 8.46
CA SER A 3 -24.76 7.89 7.67
C SER A 3 -24.90 6.40 7.30
N SER A 4 -25.99 5.73 7.65
CA SER A 4 -26.13 4.27 7.38
C SER A 4 -26.94 3.88 6.15
N GLU A 5 -27.73 4.77 5.57
CA GLU A 5 -28.62 4.42 4.43
C GLU A 5 -27.99 4.63 3.03
N THR A 6 -26.84 5.31 2.91
CA THR A 6 -26.26 5.68 1.61
C THR A 6 -25.22 4.69 1.08
N GLN A 7 -24.83 3.66 1.83
CA GLN A 7 -23.80 2.69 1.40
C GLN A 7 -24.37 1.40 0.79
N ASN A 8 -25.67 1.14 0.96
CA ASN A 8 -26.27 -0.11 0.50
C ASN A 8 -26.31 -0.18 -1.03
N GLY A 9 -25.43 -1.00 -1.63
CA GLY A 9 -25.31 -1.24 -3.08
C GLY A 9 -24.07 -0.64 -3.76
N LYS A 10 -23.26 0.19 -3.06
CA LYS A 10 -22.00 0.66 -3.61
C LYS A 10 -20.91 -0.40 -3.47
N ILE A 11 -20.02 -0.47 -4.48
CA ILE A 11 -18.86 -1.36 -4.43
C ILE A 11 -17.87 -0.81 -3.42
N PRO A 12 -17.46 -1.59 -2.40
CA PRO A 12 -16.41 -1.16 -1.48
C PRO A 12 -15.07 -1.00 -2.21
N LEU A 13 -14.37 0.08 -1.91
CA LEU A 13 -13.03 0.35 -2.39
C LEU A 13 -12.11 0.62 -1.20
N LEU A 14 -11.11 -0.23 -1.01
CA LEU A 14 -10.14 -0.11 0.06
C LEU A 14 -8.82 0.43 -0.48
N LEU A 15 -8.35 1.54 0.08
CA LEU A 15 -7.11 2.20 -0.29
C LEU A 15 -6.05 1.94 0.79
N ILE A 16 -4.90 1.37 0.39
CA ILE A 16 -3.83 0.94 1.30
C ILE A 16 -2.58 1.77 1.03
N HIS A 17 -2.17 2.59 2.00
CA HIS A 17 -1.03 3.49 1.87
C HIS A 17 0.32 2.75 1.94
N GLY A 18 1.37 3.40 1.45
CA GLY A 18 2.74 2.92 1.54
C GLY A 18 3.43 3.33 2.84
N ALA A 19 4.67 2.89 3.01
CA ALA A 19 5.52 3.28 4.12
C ALA A 19 5.74 4.81 4.14
N TRP A 20 5.96 5.36 5.34
CA TRP A 20 6.16 6.77 5.63
C TRP A 20 4.99 7.70 5.27
N LEU A 21 3.85 7.12 4.93
CA LEU A 21 2.60 7.82 4.63
C LEU A 21 1.49 7.38 5.60
N SER A 22 0.39 8.11 5.59
CA SER A 22 -0.84 7.79 6.29
C SER A 22 -1.99 7.64 5.30
N ALA A 23 -3.17 7.25 5.79
CA ALA A 23 -4.40 7.23 5.01
C ALA A 23 -4.70 8.57 4.32
N ARG A 24 -4.22 9.67 4.88
CA ARG A 24 -4.38 11.01 4.29
C ARG A 24 -3.78 11.14 2.89
N SER A 25 -2.77 10.33 2.54
CA SER A 25 -2.20 10.32 1.18
C SER A 25 -3.21 9.94 0.10
N TRP A 26 -4.32 9.31 0.50
CA TRP A 26 -5.40 8.90 -0.37
C TRP A 26 -6.58 9.89 -0.47
N GLU A 27 -6.52 11.06 0.20
CA GLU A 27 -7.66 11.99 0.30
C GLU A 27 -8.25 12.38 -1.06
N ASN A 28 -7.41 12.66 -2.07
CA ASN A 28 -7.85 13.02 -3.41
C ASN A 28 -8.46 11.83 -4.16
N TYR A 29 -7.91 10.63 -3.99
CA TYR A 29 -8.43 9.39 -4.57
C TYR A 29 -9.77 9.02 -3.93
N ALA A 30 -9.89 9.18 -2.61
CA ALA A 30 -11.11 8.91 -1.89
C ALA A 30 -12.25 9.83 -2.37
N ASP A 31 -11.98 11.12 -2.55
CA ASP A 31 -12.93 12.07 -3.15
C ASP A 31 -13.31 11.70 -4.58
N TYR A 32 -12.30 11.40 -5.41
CA TYR A 32 -12.50 11.03 -6.82
C TYR A 32 -13.38 9.79 -6.98
N PHE A 33 -13.07 8.71 -6.27
CA PHE A 33 -13.82 7.45 -6.38
C PHE A 33 -15.16 7.52 -5.64
N GLY A 34 -15.24 8.25 -4.52
CA GLY A 34 -16.50 8.49 -3.82
C GLY A 34 -17.55 9.16 -4.69
N LYS A 35 -17.14 10.16 -5.49
CA LYS A 35 -18.00 10.85 -6.48
C LYS A 35 -18.43 9.92 -7.63
N ARG A 36 -17.74 8.79 -7.84
CA ARG A 36 -18.05 7.79 -8.88
C ARG A 36 -18.82 6.59 -8.36
N GLY A 37 -19.36 6.68 -7.15
CA GLY A 37 -20.29 5.70 -6.62
C GLY A 37 -19.64 4.53 -5.87
N PHE A 38 -18.34 4.61 -5.54
CA PHE A 38 -17.70 3.64 -4.66
C PHE A 38 -17.93 3.98 -3.18
N ALA A 39 -17.97 2.95 -2.34
CA ALA A 39 -17.89 3.10 -0.90
C ALA A 39 -16.40 3.04 -0.51
N VAL A 40 -15.76 4.21 -0.48
CA VAL A 40 -14.31 4.31 -0.28
C VAL A 40 -13.96 4.31 1.18
N SER A 41 -12.94 3.53 1.56
CA SER A 41 -12.28 3.56 2.86
C SER A 41 -10.77 3.54 2.68
N ALA A 42 -10.06 4.25 3.55
CA ALA A 42 -8.61 4.28 3.62
C ALA A 42 -8.19 4.11 5.08
N PRO A 43 -8.20 2.88 5.63
CA PRO A 43 -7.78 2.65 7.01
C PRO A 43 -6.27 2.84 7.18
N GLU A 44 -5.87 3.30 8.35
CA GLU A 44 -4.45 3.30 8.73
C GLU A 44 -3.93 1.88 8.95
N TRP A 45 -2.61 1.71 8.92
CA TRP A 45 -1.97 0.50 9.41
C TRP A 45 -2.23 0.34 10.92
N PRO A 46 -2.18 -0.90 11.45
CA PRO A 46 -2.37 -1.11 12.89
C PRO A 46 -1.42 -0.23 13.70
N ARG A 47 -1.86 0.14 14.90
CA ARG A 47 -1.11 0.98 15.85
C ARG A 47 -0.92 2.45 15.42
N LYS A 48 -1.36 2.85 14.22
CA LYS A 48 -1.45 4.24 13.80
C LYS A 48 -2.88 4.74 14.00
N GLN A 49 -3.05 5.80 14.75
CA GLN A 49 -4.37 6.36 15.06
C GLN A 49 -4.32 7.88 15.03
N GLY A 50 -5.43 8.48 14.60
CA GLY A 50 -5.58 9.91 14.58
C GLY A 50 -5.10 10.59 13.31
N ASP A 51 -4.77 11.88 13.40
CA ASP A 51 -4.22 12.64 12.29
C ASP A 51 -2.69 12.49 12.19
N VAL A 52 -2.07 13.21 11.24
CA VAL A 52 -0.63 13.13 10.97
C VAL A 52 0.21 13.55 12.18
N GLU A 53 -0.23 14.57 12.94
CA GLU A 53 0.44 15.02 14.15
C GLU A 53 0.36 13.97 15.25
N GLU A 54 -0.83 13.40 15.50
CA GLU A 54 -1.03 12.36 16.51
C GLU A 54 -0.23 11.08 16.17
N ILE A 55 -0.17 10.70 14.88
CA ILE A 55 0.66 9.57 14.44
C ILE A 55 2.16 9.85 14.68
N ARG A 56 2.62 11.07 14.47
CA ARG A 56 4.02 11.46 14.77
C ARG A 56 4.34 11.40 16.25
N GLU A 57 3.42 11.88 17.09
CA GLU A 57 3.58 11.86 18.54
C GLU A 57 3.58 10.46 19.13
N THR A 58 2.80 9.55 18.54
CA THR A 58 2.64 8.17 18.99
C THR A 58 3.45 7.16 18.17
N ALA A 59 4.40 7.61 17.36
CA ALA A 59 5.11 6.79 16.37
C ALA A 59 5.74 5.51 16.94
N GLU A 60 6.27 5.56 18.17
CA GLU A 60 6.88 4.41 18.85
C GLU A 60 5.91 3.23 19.05
N ALA A 61 4.61 3.46 19.00
CA ALA A 61 3.61 2.39 19.02
C ALA A 61 3.74 1.44 17.82
N SER A 62 4.26 1.95 16.70
CA SER A 62 4.49 1.16 15.47
C SER A 62 5.79 0.36 15.49
N ALA A 63 6.64 0.51 16.51
CA ALA A 63 7.90 -0.22 16.59
C ALA A 63 7.68 -1.73 16.51
N GLY A 64 8.45 -2.42 15.64
CA GLY A 64 8.36 -3.87 15.45
C GLY A 64 7.06 -4.34 14.75
N LEU A 65 6.26 -3.44 14.20
CA LEU A 65 5.11 -3.81 13.37
C LEU A 65 5.60 -4.43 12.05
N GLY A 66 5.27 -5.69 11.80
CA GLY A 66 5.71 -6.45 10.63
C GLY A 66 4.63 -6.58 9.54
N VAL A 67 5.06 -7.08 8.38
CA VAL A 67 4.20 -7.30 7.19
C VAL A 67 2.98 -8.16 7.52
N GLN A 68 3.19 -9.29 8.21
CA GLN A 68 2.11 -10.23 8.53
C GLN A 68 1.00 -9.58 9.36
N GLU A 69 1.36 -8.83 10.41
CA GLU A 69 0.39 -8.16 11.28
C GLU A 69 -0.42 -7.10 10.50
N ILE A 70 0.23 -6.38 9.57
CA ILE A 70 -0.45 -5.39 8.74
C ILE A 70 -1.43 -6.07 7.78
N VAL A 71 -1.02 -7.14 7.12
CA VAL A 71 -1.88 -7.89 6.18
C VAL A 71 -3.05 -8.52 6.92
N ASP A 72 -2.83 -9.08 8.11
CA ASP A 72 -3.91 -9.67 8.93
C ASP A 72 -4.91 -8.62 9.41
N HIS A 73 -4.45 -7.41 9.71
CA HIS A 73 -5.33 -6.28 10.03
C HIS A 73 -6.25 -5.93 8.86
N TYR A 74 -5.71 -5.81 7.64
CA TYR A 74 -6.54 -5.55 6.46
C TYR A 74 -7.44 -6.72 6.10
N ALA A 75 -6.99 -7.97 6.30
CA ALA A 75 -7.82 -9.15 6.13
C ALA A 75 -9.07 -9.09 7.03
N GLN A 76 -8.91 -8.75 8.31
CA GLN A 76 -10.03 -8.58 9.25
C GLN A 76 -10.99 -7.46 8.81
N ILE A 77 -10.48 -6.35 8.28
CA ILE A 77 -11.32 -5.27 7.74
C ILE A 77 -12.14 -5.79 6.56
N ILE A 78 -11.52 -6.52 5.63
CA ILE A 78 -12.17 -7.04 4.43
C ILE A 78 -13.24 -8.09 4.79
N GLU A 79 -12.93 -8.99 5.71
CA GLU A 79 -13.86 -10.02 6.20
C GLU A 79 -15.09 -9.43 6.91
N GLY A 80 -14.96 -8.20 7.45
CA GLY A 80 -16.07 -7.47 8.05
C GLY A 80 -16.98 -6.75 7.04
N LEU A 81 -16.65 -6.76 5.74
CA LEU A 81 -17.47 -6.11 4.70
C LEU A 81 -18.57 -7.05 4.16
N ASP A 82 -19.71 -6.48 3.81
CA ASP A 82 -20.85 -7.23 3.23
C ASP A 82 -20.52 -7.87 1.87
N GLN A 83 -19.53 -7.36 1.15
CA GLN A 83 -19.07 -7.87 -0.14
C GLN A 83 -17.57 -7.61 -0.36
N PRO A 84 -16.88 -8.44 -1.15
CA PRO A 84 -15.45 -8.26 -1.42
C PRO A 84 -15.15 -6.89 -2.06
N PRO A 85 -14.17 -6.13 -1.52
CA PRO A 85 -13.81 -4.81 -2.05
C PRO A 85 -12.94 -4.90 -3.31
N VAL A 86 -12.84 -3.79 -4.04
CA VAL A 86 -11.69 -3.49 -4.88
C VAL A 86 -10.58 -2.97 -3.98
N LEU A 87 -9.33 -3.42 -4.21
CA LEU A 87 -8.16 -3.03 -3.44
C LEU A 87 -7.26 -2.14 -4.28
N ILE A 88 -6.82 -1.01 -3.76
CA ILE A 88 -5.76 -0.20 -4.40
C ILE A 88 -4.70 0.09 -3.36
N GLY A 89 -3.44 -0.24 -3.68
CA GLY A 89 -2.32 -0.02 -2.78
C GLY A 89 -1.12 0.60 -3.48
N HIS A 90 -0.36 1.42 -2.76
CA HIS A 90 0.86 2.04 -3.25
C HIS A 90 2.07 1.55 -2.44
N SER A 91 3.18 1.26 -3.12
CA SER A 91 4.43 0.82 -2.47
C SER A 91 4.20 -0.44 -1.61
N TYR A 92 4.48 -0.41 -0.30
CA TYR A 92 4.14 -1.52 0.61
C TYR A 92 2.64 -1.81 0.62
N GLY A 93 1.77 -0.80 0.49
CA GLY A 93 0.34 -1.03 0.32
C GLY A 93 0.01 -1.84 -0.94
N GLY A 94 0.80 -1.67 -2.01
CA GLY A 94 0.70 -2.49 -3.23
C GLY A 94 1.08 -3.95 -2.98
N LEU A 95 2.16 -4.21 -2.24
CA LEU A 95 2.54 -5.55 -1.80
C LEU A 95 1.44 -6.19 -0.95
N PHE A 96 0.84 -5.42 -0.03
CA PHE A 96 -0.26 -5.93 0.79
C PHE A 96 -1.51 -6.26 -0.04
N VAL A 97 -1.81 -5.48 -1.10
CA VAL A 97 -2.87 -5.84 -2.06
C VAL A 97 -2.59 -7.18 -2.71
N GLU A 98 -1.35 -7.44 -3.14
CA GLU A 98 -0.96 -8.72 -3.74
C GLU A 98 -1.14 -9.87 -2.75
N LEU A 99 -0.66 -9.73 -1.51
CA LEU A 99 -0.80 -10.74 -0.45
C LEU A 99 -2.27 -11.01 -0.08
N LEU A 100 -3.11 -9.97 -0.02
CA LEU A 100 -4.54 -10.10 0.28
C LEU A 100 -5.29 -10.82 -0.85
N LEU A 101 -4.97 -10.52 -2.11
CA LEU A 101 -5.55 -11.21 -3.27
C LEU A 101 -5.12 -12.67 -3.34
N ASP A 102 -3.87 -12.98 -2.97
CA ASP A 102 -3.38 -14.37 -2.88
C ASP A 102 -4.17 -15.20 -1.86
N ARG A 103 -4.59 -14.56 -0.76
CA ARG A 103 -5.50 -15.18 0.23
C ARG A 103 -6.97 -15.25 -0.23
N GLY A 104 -7.28 -14.85 -1.46
CA GLY A 104 -8.64 -14.80 -1.98
C GLY A 104 -9.50 -13.67 -1.42
N LEU A 105 -8.88 -12.67 -0.80
CA LEU A 105 -9.54 -11.49 -0.26
C LEU A 105 -9.60 -10.38 -1.32
N GLY A 106 -10.78 -9.77 -1.50
CA GLY A 106 -10.99 -8.77 -2.54
C GLY A 106 -11.47 -9.35 -3.87
N ARG A 107 -12.16 -8.53 -4.67
CA ARG A 107 -12.68 -8.91 -6.00
C ARG A 107 -11.73 -8.54 -7.15
N ALA A 108 -10.88 -7.55 -6.93
CA ALA A 108 -9.86 -7.06 -7.85
C ALA A 108 -8.86 -6.20 -7.08
N GLY A 109 -7.66 -6.02 -7.63
CA GLY A 109 -6.66 -5.16 -7.03
C GLY A 109 -5.82 -4.40 -8.04
N VAL A 110 -5.31 -3.25 -7.61
CA VAL A 110 -4.33 -2.42 -8.30
C VAL A 110 -3.15 -2.19 -7.37
N ALA A 111 -2.00 -2.74 -7.71
CA ALA A 111 -0.74 -2.49 -7.03
C ALA A 111 0.04 -1.41 -7.79
N MET A 112 0.14 -0.22 -7.19
CA MET A 112 0.85 0.93 -7.77
C MET A 112 2.29 0.94 -7.26
N SER A 113 3.26 0.72 -8.15
CA SER A 113 4.69 0.66 -7.81
C SER A 113 4.95 -0.18 -6.54
N PRO A 114 4.50 -1.44 -6.50
CA PRO A 114 4.53 -2.24 -5.27
C PRO A 114 5.96 -2.46 -4.77
N ALA A 115 6.11 -2.59 -3.45
CA ALA A 115 7.32 -3.15 -2.88
C ALA A 115 7.47 -4.61 -3.36
N PRO A 116 8.70 -5.06 -3.71
CA PRO A 116 8.89 -6.37 -4.32
C PRO A 116 8.60 -7.51 -3.33
N PRO A 117 7.84 -8.54 -3.76
CA PRO A 117 7.73 -9.76 -2.99
C PRO A 117 9.01 -10.60 -3.06
N LYS A 118 9.08 -11.68 -2.26
CA LYS A 118 10.16 -12.67 -2.36
C LYS A 118 10.29 -13.20 -3.80
N GLY A 119 11.53 -13.41 -4.23
CA GLY A 119 11.84 -13.92 -5.56
C GLY A 119 12.14 -12.83 -6.59
N ILE A 120 11.81 -11.58 -6.31
CA ILE A 120 12.18 -10.42 -7.15
C ILE A 120 13.47 -9.81 -6.62
N LEU A 121 14.56 -10.04 -7.36
CA LEU A 121 15.91 -9.57 -6.98
C LEU A 121 16.31 -8.24 -7.63
N VAL A 122 15.54 -7.75 -8.62
CA VAL A 122 15.87 -6.53 -9.34
C VAL A 122 15.22 -5.34 -8.65
N LEU A 123 15.99 -4.68 -7.80
CA LEU A 123 15.62 -3.39 -7.21
C LEU A 123 16.30 -2.27 -8.00
N PRO A 124 15.55 -1.33 -8.60
CA PRO A 124 16.12 -0.11 -9.14
C PRO A 124 16.95 0.61 -8.07
N PHE A 125 18.07 1.22 -8.46
CA PHE A 125 18.93 1.96 -7.53
C PHE A 125 18.15 3.06 -6.77
N SER A 126 17.16 3.68 -7.43
CA SER A 126 16.28 4.66 -6.82
C SER A 126 15.46 4.09 -5.65
N THR A 127 14.93 2.88 -5.80
CA THR A 127 14.17 2.19 -4.74
C THR A 127 15.08 1.87 -3.56
N PHE A 128 16.29 1.36 -3.83
CA PHE A 128 17.28 1.10 -2.77
C PHE A 128 17.67 2.38 -2.04
N LYS A 129 17.89 3.49 -2.77
CA LYS A 129 18.24 4.79 -2.18
C LYS A 129 17.08 5.34 -1.33
N SER A 130 15.84 5.19 -1.75
CA SER A 130 14.66 5.62 -0.96
C SER A 130 14.49 4.81 0.32
N ALA A 131 14.85 3.52 0.32
CA ALA A 131 14.80 2.67 1.51
C ALA A 131 16.06 2.76 2.39
N ALA A 132 17.13 3.42 1.91
CA ALA A 132 18.40 3.50 2.61
C ALA A 132 18.33 4.02 4.06
N PRO A 133 17.48 5.01 4.41
CA PRO A 133 17.34 5.46 5.80
C PRO A 133 16.93 4.35 6.76
N ALA A 134 16.13 3.39 6.31
CA ALA A 134 15.74 2.23 7.11
C ALA A 134 16.80 1.12 7.07
N LEU A 135 17.32 0.78 5.88
CA LEU A 135 18.25 -0.34 5.68
C LEU A 135 19.64 -0.07 6.24
N ALA A 136 20.11 1.19 6.26
CA ALA A 136 21.44 1.56 6.72
C ALA A 136 21.65 1.47 8.24
N HIS A 137 20.57 1.33 9.02
CA HIS A 137 20.61 1.33 10.47
C HIS A 137 19.97 0.06 11.08
N PRO A 138 20.70 -1.06 11.18
CA PRO A 138 20.18 -2.31 11.75
C PRO A 138 19.57 -2.16 13.15
N SER A 139 20.07 -1.21 13.93
CA SER A 139 19.53 -0.89 15.25
C SER A 139 18.11 -0.34 15.24
N LYS A 140 17.63 0.12 14.07
CA LYS A 140 16.28 0.66 13.88
C LYS A 140 15.31 -0.34 13.25
N TRP A 141 15.74 -1.54 12.89
CA TRP A 141 14.86 -2.54 12.26
C TRP A 141 13.67 -2.91 13.15
N HIS A 142 13.84 -2.94 14.48
CA HIS A 142 12.76 -3.15 15.44
C HIS A 142 12.22 -1.84 16.06
N GLY A 143 12.68 -0.69 15.57
CA GLY A 143 12.27 0.64 16.02
C GLY A 143 11.48 1.37 14.93
N VAL A 144 11.50 2.69 15.03
CA VAL A 144 10.82 3.59 14.11
C VAL A 144 11.84 4.41 13.30
N VAL A 145 11.57 4.59 12.02
CA VAL A 145 12.39 5.36 11.07
C VAL A 145 11.60 6.55 10.57
N THR A 146 12.16 7.75 10.78
CA THR A 146 11.60 9.01 10.27
C THR A 146 12.46 9.49 9.12
N LEU A 147 11.85 9.85 8.00
CA LEU A 147 12.55 10.51 6.91
C LEU A 147 12.79 11.98 7.22
N THR A 148 13.94 12.49 6.83
CA THR A 148 14.17 13.93 6.72
C THR A 148 13.39 14.51 5.54
N LEU A 149 13.21 15.83 5.48
CA LEU A 149 12.59 16.49 4.33
C LEU A 149 13.33 16.15 3.02
N GLU A 150 14.66 16.13 3.02
CA GLU A 150 15.47 15.80 1.83
C GLU A 150 15.19 14.36 1.35
N GLU A 151 15.16 13.40 2.27
CA GLU A 151 14.88 11.99 1.96
C GLU A 151 13.45 11.79 1.44
N PHE A 152 12.49 12.47 2.05
CA PHE A 152 11.09 12.44 1.60
C PHE A 152 10.95 13.08 0.22
N THR A 153 11.58 14.24 -0.01
CA THR A 153 11.57 14.92 -1.31
C THR A 153 12.13 14.01 -2.39
N TYR A 154 13.25 13.37 -2.12
CA TYR A 154 13.85 12.40 -3.06
C TYR A 154 12.91 11.21 -3.35
N ALA A 155 12.29 10.65 -2.31
CA ALA A 155 11.51 9.41 -2.43
C ALA A 155 10.13 9.63 -3.07
N PHE A 156 9.47 10.74 -2.80
CA PHE A 156 8.05 10.93 -3.10
C PHE A 156 7.74 12.11 -4.02
N VAL A 157 8.48 13.23 -3.90
CA VAL A 157 8.10 14.50 -4.55
C VAL A 157 9.28 15.18 -5.24
N ASN A 158 10.19 14.42 -5.84
CA ASN A 158 11.43 14.90 -6.45
C ASN A 158 11.26 15.86 -7.65
N THR A 159 10.03 16.07 -8.11
CA THR A 159 9.68 17.00 -9.19
C THR A 159 8.98 18.26 -8.67
N PHE A 160 8.75 18.37 -7.36
CA PHE A 160 8.08 19.50 -6.74
C PHE A 160 9.06 20.68 -6.54
N SER A 161 8.52 21.88 -6.37
CA SER A 161 9.29 23.00 -5.84
C SER A 161 9.63 22.75 -4.36
N ASP A 162 10.64 23.45 -3.81
CA ASP A 162 11.01 23.30 -2.41
C ASP A 162 9.82 23.64 -1.48
N GLU A 163 9.04 24.68 -1.79
CA GLU A 163 7.85 25.08 -1.04
C GLU A 163 6.77 23.99 -1.06
N ASP A 164 6.50 23.41 -2.23
CA ASP A 164 5.51 22.33 -2.37
C ASP A 164 5.99 21.05 -1.69
N ALA A 165 7.30 20.78 -1.70
CA ALA A 165 7.89 19.61 -1.04
C ALA A 165 7.79 19.74 0.49
N GLU A 166 8.07 20.92 1.06
CA GLU A 166 7.87 21.21 2.48
C GLU A 166 6.40 21.03 2.88
N ALA A 167 5.48 21.59 2.08
CA ALA A 167 4.04 21.46 2.31
C ALA A 167 3.57 20.01 2.26
N ALA A 168 4.08 19.23 1.29
CA ALA A 168 3.76 17.80 1.16
C ALA A 168 4.32 16.99 2.33
N TYR A 169 5.56 17.27 2.75
CA TYR A 169 6.19 16.64 3.91
C TYR A 169 5.38 16.90 5.19
N ALA A 170 5.05 18.16 5.44
CA ALA A 170 4.24 18.54 6.59
C ALA A 170 2.87 17.85 6.59
N ARG A 171 2.26 17.69 5.41
CA ARG A 171 0.90 17.16 5.26
C ARG A 171 0.82 15.64 5.35
N TYR A 172 1.83 14.90 4.83
CA TYR A 172 1.70 13.46 4.57
C TYR A 172 2.73 12.58 5.26
N ALA A 173 3.94 13.10 5.55
CA ALA A 173 5.01 12.27 6.07
C ALA A 173 4.77 11.87 7.52
N VAL A 174 4.86 10.58 7.80
CA VAL A 174 4.81 10.03 9.16
C VAL A 174 5.99 9.07 9.38
N PRO A 175 6.43 8.85 10.63
CA PRO A 175 7.41 7.82 10.95
C PRO A 175 6.88 6.42 10.62
N GLU A 176 7.79 5.48 10.31
CA GLU A 176 7.41 4.12 9.92
C GLU A 176 8.20 3.07 10.67
N THR A 177 7.61 1.89 10.88
CA THR A 177 8.31 0.75 11.45
C THR A 177 9.49 0.31 10.59
N GLY A 178 10.64 0.06 11.20
CA GLY A 178 11.81 -0.48 10.50
C GLY A 178 11.65 -1.96 10.11
N GLN A 179 10.77 -2.69 10.80
CA GLN A 179 10.58 -4.13 10.64
C GLN A 179 10.17 -4.52 9.21
N ILE A 180 9.27 -3.77 8.56
CA ILE A 180 8.85 -4.07 7.19
C ILE A 180 9.99 -3.99 6.17
N PHE A 181 10.99 -3.12 6.41
CA PHE A 181 12.16 -2.99 5.52
C PHE A 181 13.15 -4.12 5.73
N ASP A 182 13.29 -4.63 6.97
CA ASP A 182 14.03 -5.86 7.27
C ASP A 182 13.36 -7.05 6.55
N GLU A 183 12.07 -7.26 6.78
CA GLU A 183 11.29 -8.36 6.18
C GLU A 183 11.22 -8.29 4.65
N GLY A 184 11.02 -7.10 4.07
CA GLY A 184 10.94 -6.90 2.61
C GLY A 184 12.32 -6.84 1.96
N GLY A 185 13.27 -6.12 2.53
CA GLY A 185 14.61 -5.94 1.97
C GLY A 185 15.44 -7.23 1.98
N PHE A 186 15.24 -8.09 2.97
CA PHE A 186 15.93 -9.37 3.12
C PHE A 186 15.05 -10.59 2.85
N ALA A 187 13.86 -10.40 2.28
CA ALA A 187 12.91 -11.48 1.98
C ALA A 187 13.55 -12.68 1.24
N ASN A 188 14.48 -12.40 0.32
CA ASN A 188 15.16 -13.43 -0.46
C ASN A 188 16.21 -14.25 0.35
N PHE A 189 16.58 -13.78 1.54
CA PHE A 189 17.53 -14.46 2.42
C PHE A 189 16.84 -15.20 3.57
N HIS A 190 15.53 -14.99 3.77
CA HIS A 190 14.73 -15.71 4.76
C HIS A 190 14.15 -16.99 4.16
N LEU A 191 14.10 -18.07 4.94
CA LEU A 191 13.56 -19.37 4.49
C LEU A 191 12.06 -19.29 4.24
N HIS A 192 11.31 -18.57 5.08
CA HIS A 192 9.86 -18.38 4.99
C HIS A 192 9.50 -16.92 5.36
N PRO A 193 9.76 -15.94 4.45
CA PRO A 193 9.37 -14.57 4.72
C PRO A 193 7.86 -14.38 4.57
N PRO A 194 7.27 -13.38 5.24
CA PRO A 194 5.84 -13.06 5.11
C PRO A 194 5.38 -12.71 3.69
N THR A 195 6.33 -12.49 2.77
CA THR A 195 6.08 -12.13 1.36
C THR A 195 6.20 -13.31 0.40
N GLU A 196 6.30 -14.56 0.90
CA GLU A 196 6.46 -15.76 0.06
C GLU A 196 5.20 -16.12 -0.72
N GLU A 197 4.04 -15.81 -0.18
CA GLU A 197 2.73 -16.22 -0.70
C GLU A 197 2.43 -15.67 -2.12
N VAL A 198 3.02 -14.53 -2.49
CA VAL A 198 2.78 -13.88 -3.81
C VAL A 198 3.41 -14.62 -4.99
N THR A 199 4.31 -15.55 -4.75
CA THR A 199 5.06 -16.25 -5.83
C THR A 199 4.11 -16.98 -6.78
N ASP A 200 3.03 -17.56 -6.28
CA ASP A 200 2.05 -18.29 -7.07
C ASP A 200 1.19 -17.38 -7.94
N LEU A 201 0.81 -16.20 -7.46
CA LEU A 201 0.07 -15.19 -8.25
C LEU A 201 0.93 -14.67 -9.41
N VAL A 202 2.19 -14.34 -9.17
CA VAL A 202 3.11 -13.88 -10.21
C VAL A 202 3.32 -14.97 -11.25
N GLN A 203 3.50 -16.23 -10.85
CA GLN A 203 3.60 -17.36 -11.77
C GLN A 203 2.29 -17.59 -12.53
N THR A 204 1.15 -17.44 -11.88
CA THR A 204 -0.17 -17.57 -12.52
C THR A 204 -0.39 -16.44 -13.52
N ALA A 205 -0.07 -15.20 -13.18
CA ALA A 205 -0.15 -14.05 -14.09
C ALA A 205 0.79 -14.21 -15.30
N LEU A 206 2.00 -14.74 -15.10
CA LEU A 206 2.93 -15.01 -16.19
C LEU A 206 2.42 -16.15 -17.10
N ARG A 207 1.83 -17.21 -16.54
CA ARG A 207 1.20 -18.29 -17.32
C ARG A 207 0.00 -17.79 -18.12
N LEU A 208 -0.85 -16.96 -17.54
CA LEU A 208 -1.98 -16.34 -18.24
C LEU A 208 -1.52 -15.39 -19.35
N ARG A 209 -0.42 -14.65 -19.14
CA ARG A 209 0.19 -13.82 -20.18
C ARG A 209 0.67 -14.62 -21.37
N ASP A 210 1.24 -15.79 -21.13
CA ASP A 210 1.83 -16.67 -22.15
C ASP A 210 0.77 -17.60 -22.78
N SER A 211 -0.44 -17.71 -22.21
CA SER A 211 -1.61 -18.32 -22.84
C SER A 211 -2.37 -17.28 -23.64
N GLU A 212 -2.65 -17.52 -24.92
CA GLU A 212 -3.43 -16.58 -25.76
C GLU A 212 -4.90 -16.41 -25.27
N ASP A 213 -5.34 -17.19 -24.31
CA ASP A 213 -6.72 -17.24 -23.82
C ASP A 213 -7.20 -15.93 -23.19
N TRP A 214 -6.31 -15.12 -22.58
CA TRP A 214 -6.69 -13.82 -22.01
C TRP A 214 -7.02 -12.75 -23.08
N LEU A 215 -6.62 -12.96 -24.35
CA LEU A 215 -6.91 -12.07 -25.46
C LEU A 215 -8.32 -12.27 -26.03
N THR A 216 -8.93 -13.44 -25.81
CA THR A 216 -10.21 -13.82 -26.40
C THR A 216 -11.41 -13.43 -25.52
N ASP A 217 -11.18 -13.19 -24.23
CA ASP A 217 -12.25 -12.88 -23.24
C ASP A 217 -12.30 -11.38 -22.87
N ARG A 218 -11.92 -10.50 -23.78
CA ARG A 218 -12.10 -9.05 -23.56
C ARG A 218 -13.60 -8.72 -23.68
N PRO A 219 -14.25 -8.21 -22.61
CA PRO A 219 -15.53 -7.54 -22.81
C PRO A 219 -15.30 -6.41 -23.84
N ALA A 220 -16.21 -6.28 -24.80
CA ALA A 220 -16.16 -5.26 -25.82
C ALA A 220 -15.82 -3.90 -25.15
N ARG A 221 -14.82 -3.20 -25.68
CA ARG A 221 -14.48 -1.84 -25.23
C ARG A 221 -15.78 -1.03 -25.28
N THR A 222 -16.30 -0.70 -24.12
CA THR A 222 -17.28 0.37 -24.03
C THR A 222 -16.51 1.65 -24.36
N GLU A 223 -16.79 2.25 -25.48
CA GLU A 223 -16.25 3.55 -25.87
C GLU A 223 -16.51 4.51 -24.71
N LEU A 224 -15.46 5.11 -24.21
CA LEU A 224 -15.58 6.21 -23.25
C LEU A 224 -16.26 7.37 -23.99
N PRO A 225 -17.22 8.07 -23.41
CA PRO A 225 -17.78 9.26 -24.02
C PRO A 225 -16.64 10.27 -24.22
N GLU A 226 -16.54 10.78 -25.44
CA GLU A 226 -15.69 11.93 -25.76
C GLU A 226 -16.33 13.18 -25.13
N ASP A 227 -15.62 13.79 -24.17
CA ASP A 227 -15.84 15.18 -23.73
C ASP A 227 -14.51 15.94 -23.72
#